data_5450e924a7855f085049c0b447ba8f9e
#
_entry.id   5450e924a7855f085049c0b447ba8f9e
#
_cell.length_a   1.000
_cell.length_b   1.000
_cell.length_c   1.000
_cell.angle_alpha   90.00
_cell.angle_beta   90.00
_cell.angle_gamma   90.00
#
_symmetry.space_group_name_H-M   'P 1'
#
loop_
_entity.id
_entity.type
_entity.pdbx_description
1 polymer ?
#
loop_
_entity_poly.entity_id
_entity_poly.type
_entity_poly.pdbx_seq_one_letter_code
_entity_poly.pdbx_strand_id
1 'polypeptide(L)'
;MNRTSTQLDGQSLITPELIAREFEHQHQPLHQKIAVGKAELALALEIARQQFESGVEPSLVIERLSKQLHLTRRKFFPGAWPELVDVARSHPVAAVFLEDPFTRWSFDKPRGYSGDAHLLDFIYRHPSVSGSLEQASARGRSLYEFTSNASSSVAVRERRDILTRQVDEITASRGSDAEVLTIAAGHLREAEKSNALNGGTIKRWVALDQDPLSVASMHAEYGGSCVQAMGGSVLEILTGRKTLGQFDLIYAAGLYDYLSFSVAVKLTRHCLGMLKPGGVFLFANFSDEVGVDGYMETFMNWSLLLRPESEMWKISNAANDMSKFDGAVWSGANRNVAYASLRRL
;
A
#
# COMPACT_ATOMS: atom_id res chain seq x y z
N MET A 1 40.79 23.18 42.50
CA MET A 1 39.57 23.35 41.71
C MET A 1 39.92 24.18 40.49
N ASN A 2 40.31 23.54 39.42
CA ASN A 2 40.62 24.21 38.15
C ASN A 2 39.32 24.26 37.32
N ARG A 3 38.80 25.47 37.18
CA ARG A 3 37.78 25.78 36.14
C ARG A 3 38.53 25.89 34.83
N THR A 4 38.45 24.91 34.01
CA THR A 4 38.76 25.02 32.57
C THR A 4 37.71 25.95 31.93
N SER A 5 38.10 27.21 31.71
CA SER A 5 37.30 28.11 30.88
C SER A 5 37.39 27.62 29.45
N THR A 6 36.32 27.07 28.93
CA THR A 6 36.16 26.83 27.49
C THR A 6 36.10 28.20 26.82
N GLN A 7 37.18 28.61 26.17
CA GLN A 7 37.19 29.82 25.36
C GLN A 7 36.33 29.54 24.13
N LEU A 8 35.15 30.17 24.06
CA LEU A 8 34.33 30.20 22.85
C LEU A 8 35.14 30.96 21.80
N ASP A 9 35.40 30.36 20.67
CA ASP A 9 36.10 30.91 19.51
C ASP A 9 35.29 31.98 18.76
N GLY A 10 34.13 32.39 19.28
CA GLY A 10 33.21 33.37 18.71
C GLY A 10 32.50 32.91 17.43
N GLN A 11 32.73 31.68 16.98
CA GLN A 11 32.09 31.08 15.79
C GLN A 11 31.18 29.90 16.10
N SER A 12 31.30 29.32 17.29
CA SER A 12 30.45 28.18 17.72
C SER A 12 29.18 28.68 18.42
N LEU A 13 28.02 28.37 17.83
CA LEU A 13 26.72 28.58 18.46
C LEU A 13 26.36 27.45 19.46
N ILE A 14 27.25 26.49 19.68
CA ILE A 14 27.01 25.34 20.58
C ILE A 14 27.55 25.70 21.95
N THR A 15 26.65 25.99 22.90
CA THR A 15 27.04 26.23 24.30
C THR A 15 26.87 24.98 25.16
N PRO A 16 27.60 24.84 26.29
CA PRO A 16 27.40 23.75 27.24
C PRO A 16 25.94 23.61 27.71
N GLU A 17 25.21 24.75 27.86
CA GLU A 17 23.82 24.78 28.25
C GLU A 17 22.91 24.27 27.15
N LEU A 18 23.20 24.54 25.86
CA LEU A 18 22.50 23.98 24.72
C LEU A 18 22.71 22.47 24.64
N ILE A 19 23.95 22.01 24.82
CA ILE A 19 24.26 20.58 24.87
C ILE A 19 23.55 19.91 26.06
N ALA A 20 23.54 20.53 27.24
CA ALA A 20 22.84 19.99 28.39
C ALA A 20 21.31 19.91 28.17
N ARG A 21 20.70 20.94 27.57
CA ARG A 21 19.27 20.92 27.18
C ARG A 21 18.96 19.84 26.15
N GLU A 22 19.81 19.65 25.15
CA GLU A 22 19.68 18.60 24.15
C GLU A 22 19.81 17.21 24.80
N PHE A 23 20.75 17.05 25.75
CA PHE A 23 20.91 15.83 26.54
C PHE A 23 19.69 15.58 27.45
N GLU A 24 19.15 16.58 28.10
CA GLU A 24 17.93 16.46 28.92
C GLU A 24 16.72 16.10 28.06
N HIS A 25 16.59 16.68 26.85
CA HIS A 25 15.53 16.32 25.89
C HIS A 25 15.68 14.88 25.34
N GLN A 26 16.90 14.41 25.12
CA GLN A 26 17.16 13.05 24.69
C GLN A 26 16.95 12.01 25.80
N HIS A 27 17.04 12.41 27.07
CA HIS A 27 16.93 11.52 28.24
C HIS A 27 15.57 11.60 28.94
N GLN A 28 14.54 12.23 28.34
CA GLN A 28 13.18 12.03 28.88
C GLN A 28 12.85 10.54 28.84
N PRO A 29 12.41 9.96 29.98
CA PRO A 29 12.01 8.56 30.01
C PRO A 29 11.03 8.26 28.90
N LEU A 30 11.20 7.16 28.19
CA LEU A 30 10.39 6.78 27.01
C LEU A 30 8.88 6.86 27.34
N HIS A 31 8.49 6.44 28.55
CA HIS A 31 7.08 6.50 28.99
C HIS A 31 6.54 7.94 29.10
N GLN A 32 7.41 8.93 29.44
CA GLN A 32 6.99 10.33 29.48
C GLN A 32 6.77 10.88 28.06
N LYS A 33 7.65 10.54 27.12
CA LYS A 33 7.46 10.90 25.70
C LYS A 33 6.16 10.29 25.14
N ILE A 34 5.87 9.03 25.48
CA ILE A 34 4.63 8.35 25.08
C ILE A 34 3.42 9.04 25.69
N ALA A 35 3.46 9.39 26.99
CA ALA A 35 2.34 10.09 27.66
C ALA A 35 2.04 11.44 27.01
N VAL A 36 3.08 12.22 26.68
CA VAL A 36 2.94 13.49 25.95
C VAL A 36 2.34 13.23 24.55
N GLY A 37 2.84 12.24 23.80
CA GLY A 37 2.31 11.90 22.50
C GLY A 37 0.83 11.48 22.52
N LYS A 38 0.43 10.72 23.53
CA LYS A 38 -0.99 10.37 23.75
C LYS A 38 -1.87 11.61 24.03
N ALA A 39 -1.37 12.54 24.85
CA ALA A 39 -2.09 13.78 25.15
C ALA A 39 -2.19 14.69 23.92
N GLU A 40 -1.11 14.86 23.14
CA GLU A 40 -1.11 15.63 21.90
C GLU A 40 -2.09 15.03 20.89
N LEU A 41 -2.09 13.71 20.74
CA LEU A 41 -3.02 13.01 19.85
C LEU A 41 -4.47 13.15 20.32
N ALA A 42 -4.75 12.93 21.61
CA ALA A 42 -6.08 13.10 22.17
C ALA A 42 -6.63 14.50 21.94
N LEU A 43 -5.80 15.53 22.10
CA LEU A 43 -6.18 16.92 21.80
C LEU A 43 -6.51 17.12 20.32
N ALA A 44 -5.69 16.57 19.41
CA ALA A 44 -5.95 16.66 17.97
C ALA A 44 -7.26 15.98 17.57
N LEU A 45 -7.56 14.82 18.17
CA LEU A 45 -8.80 14.08 17.96
C LEU A 45 -10.02 14.86 18.51
N GLU A 46 -9.89 15.48 19.68
CA GLU A 46 -10.96 16.30 20.26
C GLU A 46 -11.22 17.57 19.43
N ILE A 47 -10.17 18.21 18.92
CA ILE A 47 -10.30 19.35 17.99
C ILE A 47 -11.06 18.90 16.73
N ALA A 48 -10.72 17.75 16.16
CA ALA A 48 -11.42 17.21 15.00
C ALA A 48 -12.90 16.95 15.29
N ARG A 49 -13.23 16.39 16.47
CA ARG A 49 -14.61 16.16 16.91
C ARG A 49 -15.40 17.47 16.97
N GLN A 50 -14.83 18.49 17.63
CA GLN A 50 -15.45 19.81 17.74
C GLN A 50 -15.63 20.50 16.39
N GLN A 51 -14.68 20.33 15.47
CA GLN A 51 -14.78 20.85 14.10
C GLN A 51 -15.95 20.21 13.34
N PHE A 52 -16.14 18.89 13.44
CA PHE A 52 -17.32 18.22 12.87
C PHE A 52 -18.64 18.72 13.48
N GLU A 53 -18.69 18.90 14.79
CA GLU A 53 -19.87 19.41 15.48
C GLU A 53 -20.20 20.86 15.12
N SER A 54 -19.17 21.66 14.86
CA SER A 54 -19.29 23.05 14.42
C SER A 54 -19.59 23.21 12.92
N GLY A 55 -19.73 22.10 12.18
CA GLY A 55 -20.07 22.12 10.76
C GLY A 55 -18.91 22.51 9.83
N VAL A 56 -17.66 22.35 10.30
CA VAL A 56 -16.49 22.50 9.40
C VAL A 56 -16.54 21.40 8.34
N GLU A 57 -16.18 21.75 7.10
CA GLU A 57 -16.19 20.82 5.96
C GLU A 57 -15.39 19.54 6.28
N PRO A 58 -16.01 18.35 6.18
CA PRO A 58 -15.40 17.09 6.60
C PRO A 58 -14.07 16.78 5.92
N SER A 59 -13.91 17.15 4.66
CA SER A 59 -12.67 16.95 3.90
C SER A 59 -11.49 17.72 4.50
N LEU A 60 -11.72 18.92 5.03
CA LEU A 60 -10.69 19.72 5.69
C LEU A 60 -10.29 19.15 7.05
N VAL A 61 -11.26 18.62 7.79
CA VAL A 61 -11.01 18.02 9.11
C VAL A 61 -10.16 16.75 8.96
N ILE A 62 -10.57 15.86 8.05
CA ILE A 62 -9.83 14.60 7.81
C ILE A 62 -8.43 14.86 7.25
N GLU A 63 -8.26 15.86 6.36
CA GLU A 63 -6.95 16.22 5.82
C GLU A 63 -5.98 16.65 6.92
N ARG A 64 -6.42 17.55 7.82
CA ARG A 64 -5.60 18.05 8.93
C ARG A 64 -5.23 16.93 9.89
N LEU A 65 -6.21 16.11 10.29
CA LEU A 65 -5.97 15.01 11.21
C LEU A 65 -5.09 13.93 10.56
N SER A 66 -5.26 13.62 9.29
CA SER A 66 -4.42 12.65 8.58
C SER A 66 -2.94 13.08 8.56
N LYS A 67 -2.66 14.35 8.31
CA LYS A 67 -1.31 14.92 8.41
C LYS A 67 -0.73 14.80 9.83
N GLN A 68 -1.53 15.11 10.84
CA GLN A 68 -1.10 14.98 12.24
C GLN A 68 -0.81 13.52 12.61
N LEU A 69 -1.65 12.58 12.20
CA LEU A 69 -1.46 11.15 12.42
C LEU A 69 -0.18 10.64 11.73
N HIS A 70 0.10 11.07 10.50
CA HIS A 70 1.34 10.75 9.81
C HIS A 70 2.58 11.22 10.59
N LEU A 71 2.61 12.48 11.03
CA LEU A 71 3.71 13.04 11.82
C LEU A 71 3.88 12.31 13.17
N THR A 72 2.77 12.01 13.83
CA THR A 72 2.77 11.27 15.09
C THR A 72 3.31 9.85 14.88
N ARG A 73 2.85 9.15 13.84
CA ARG A 73 3.36 7.83 13.47
C ARG A 73 4.88 7.87 13.25
N ARG A 74 5.38 8.79 12.45
CA ARG A 74 6.83 8.91 12.19
C ARG A 74 7.65 9.13 13.47
N LYS A 75 7.09 9.85 14.44
CA LYS A 75 7.75 10.13 15.73
C LYS A 75 7.81 8.88 16.63
N PHE A 76 6.79 8.01 16.60
CA PHE A 76 6.61 6.93 17.57
C PHE A 76 6.70 5.51 16.98
N PHE A 77 6.76 5.35 15.66
CA PHE A 77 6.87 4.04 15.01
C PHE A 77 8.33 3.49 15.07
N PRO A 78 8.51 2.16 15.25
CA PRO A 78 7.45 1.18 15.52
C PRO A 78 7.02 1.10 16.99
N GLY A 79 7.83 1.57 17.91
CA GLY A 79 7.77 1.30 19.35
C GLY A 79 6.41 1.56 19.99
N ALA A 80 6.09 2.85 20.24
CA ALA A 80 4.88 3.25 20.97
C ALA A 80 3.67 3.51 20.06
N TRP A 81 3.82 3.46 18.75
CA TRP A 81 2.74 3.75 17.81
C TRP A 81 1.48 2.90 18.02
N PRO A 82 1.56 1.57 18.30
CA PRO A 82 0.36 0.77 18.59
C PRO A 82 -0.50 1.33 19.72
N GLU A 83 0.12 1.84 20.79
CA GLU A 83 -0.61 2.44 21.91
C GLU A 83 -1.33 3.75 21.52
N LEU A 84 -0.76 4.51 20.58
CA LEU A 84 -1.39 5.71 20.04
C LEU A 84 -2.55 5.37 19.09
N VAL A 85 -2.44 4.29 18.33
CA VAL A 85 -3.54 3.74 17.54
C VAL A 85 -4.74 3.40 18.41
N ASP A 86 -4.52 2.78 19.58
CA ASP A 86 -5.59 2.46 20.52
C ASP A 86 -6.27 3.73 21.05
N VAL A 87 -5.50 4.79 21.35
CA VAL A 87 -6.06 6.11 21.74
C VAL A 87 -6.95 6.65 20.62
N ALA A 88 -6.50 6.62 19.36
CA ALA A 88 -7.27 7.15 18.25
C ALA A 88 -8.57 6.36 18.02
N ARG A 89 -8.51 5.04 18.09
CA ARG A 89 -9.66 4.15 17.86
C ARG A 89 -10.70 4.22 19.00
N SER A 90 -10.24 4.48 20.23
CA SER A 90 -11.12 4.60 21.38
C SER A 90 -11.78 5.99 21.50
N HIS A 91 -11.32 6.98 20.72
CA HIS A 91 -11.85 8.33 20.77
C HIS A 91 -13.21 8.42 20.05
N PRO A 92 -14.21 9.18 20.58
CA PRO A 92 -15.55 9.29 19.97
C PRO A 92 -15.54 9.71 18.48
N VAL A 93 -14.55 10.52 18.05
CA VAL A 93 -14.44 10.94 16.65
C VAL A 93 -14.21 9.78 15.69
N ALA A 94 -13.72 8.62 16.15
CA ALA A 94 -13.54 7.45 15.32
C ALA A 94 -14.85 7.02 14.63
N ALA A 95 -15.98 7.11 15.34
CA ALA A 95 -17.29 6.79 14.78
C ALA A 95 -17.66 7.68 13.59
N VAL A 96 -17.19 8.93 13.56
CA VAL A 96 -17.43 9.86 12.45
C VAL A 96 -16.67 9.43 11.20
N PHE A 97 -15.40 9.01 11.33
CA PHE A 97 -14.64 8.53 10.18
C PHE A 97 -15.19 7.22 9.60
N LEU A 98 -15.81 6.40 10.44
CA LEU A 98 -16.50 5.18 10.00
C LEU A 98 -17.83 5.44 9.27
N GLU A 99 -18.27 6.68 9.12
CA GLU A 99 -19.36 7.02 8.18
C GLU A 99 -18.92 6.94 6.71
N ASP A 100 -17.62 7.10 6.44
CA ASP A 100 -17.04 6.82 5.12
C ASP A 100 -17.14 5.31 4.84
N PRO A 101 -17.87 4.87 3.80
CA PRO A 101 -18.03 3.45 3.50
C PRO A 101 -16.70 2.76 3.14
N PHE A 102 -15.74 3.47 2.56
CA PHE A 102 -14.41 2.94 2.26
C PHE A 102 -13.60 2.70 3.54
N THR A 103 -13.56 3.68 4.44
CA THR A 103 -12.92 3.54 5.76
C THR A 103 -13.57 2.44 6.58
N ARG A 104 -14.92 2.37 6.61
CA ARG A 104 -15.67 1.32 7.30
C ARG A 104 -15.36 -0.07 6.77
N TRP A 105 -15.41 -0.27 5.45
CA TRP A 105 -15.11 -1.56 4.84
C TRP A 105 -13.69 -2.05 5.21
N SER A 106 -12.72 -1.13 5.14
CA SER A 106 -11.34 -1.42 5.52
C SER A 106 -11.21 -1.80 6.99
N PHE A 107 -11.91 -1.07 7.89
CA PHE A 107 -11.87 -1.31 9.32
C PHE A 107 -12.49 -2.66 9.71
N ASP A 108 -13.68 -2.94 9.19
CA ASP A 108 -14.50 -4.11 9.53
C ASP A 108 -13.96 -5.41 8.92
N LYS A 109 -13.20 -5.31 7.80
CA LYS A 109 -12.63 -6.45 7.06
C LYS A 109 -13.62 -7.57 6.80
N PRO A 110 -14.72 -7.35 6.06
CA PRO A 110 -15.77 -8.37 5.87
C PRO A 110 -15.27 -9.66 5.24
N ARG A 111 -14.14 -9.61 4.48
CA ARG A 111 -13.50 -10.78 3.89
C ARG A 111 -12.43 -11.43 4.78
N GLY A 112 -12.23 -10.92 6.02
CA GLY A 112 -11.32 -11.47 7.02
C GLY A 112 -9.85 -11.04 6.87
N TYR A 113 -9.51 -10.18 5.90
CA TYR A 113 -8.14 -9.69 5.69
C TYR A 113 -8.13 -8.24 5.17
N SER A 114 -6.96 -7.59 5.29
CA SER A 114 -6.78 -6.20 4.84
C SER A 114 -6.50 -6.14 3.35
N GLY A 115 -6.99 -5.08 2.68
CA GLY A 115 -6.66 -4.80 1.28
C GLY A 115 -7.34 -5.75 0.30
N ASP A 116 -8.53 -6.24 0.63
CA ASP A 116 -9.29 -7.12 -0.25
C ASP A 116 -9.72 -6.42 -1.55
N ALA A 117 -10.12 -7.22 -2.54
CA ALA A 117 -10.43 -6.71 -3.87
C ALA A 117 -11.62 -5.73 -3.89
N HIS A 118 -12.61 -5.91 -3.01
CA HIS A 118 -13.74 -4.99 -2.93
C HIS A 118 -13.33 -3.66 -2.26
N LEU A 119 -12.39 -3.70 -1.32
CA LEU A 119 -11.76 -2.49 -0.79
C LEU A 119 -11.13 -1.65 -1.92
N LEU A 120 -10.43 -2.32 -2.85
CA LEU A 120 -9.83 -1.64 -4.00
C LEU A 120 -10.88 -1.07 -4.95
N ASP A 121 -12.08 -1.66 -5.04
CA ASP A 121 -13.18 -1.10 -5.83
C ASP A 121 -13.61 0.29 -5.34
N PHE A 122 -13.53 0.59 -4.03
CA PHE A 122 -13.71 1.96 -3.53
C PHE A 122 -12.63 2.92 -4.07
N ILE A 123 -11.38 2.47 -4.11
CA ILE A 123 -10.27 3.26 -4.66
C ILE A 123 -10.47 3.51 -6.16
N TYR A 124 -10.90 2.49 -6.89
CA TYR A 124 -11.16 2.57 -8.33
C TYR A 124 -12.46 3.31 -8.68
N ARG A 125 -13.28 3.63 -7.67
CA ARG A 125 -14.64 4.18 -7.85
C ARG A 125 -15.46 3.29 -8.80
N HIS A 126 -15.31 1.98 -8.63
CA HIS A 126 -15.99 1.00 -9.47
C HIS A 126 -17.49 1.00 -9.19
N PRO A 127 -18.36 0.76 -10.19
CA PRO A 127 -19.81 0.74 -10.01
C PRO A 127 -20.31 -0.22 -8.93
N SER A 128 -19.58 -1.30 -8.62
CA SER A 128 -19.92 -2.27 -7.57
C SER A 128 -20.07 -1.66 -6.17
N VAL A 129 -19.51 -0.48 -5.92
CA VAL A 129 -19.59 0.21 -4.61
C VAL A 129 -20.66 1.31 -4.56
N SER A 130 -21.37 1.57 -5.68
CA SER A 130 -22.38 2.66 -5.77
C SER A 130 -23.46 2.55 -4.70
N GLY A 131 -23.97 1.34 -4.44
CA GLY A 131 -25.00 1.13 -3.42
C GLY A 131 -24.52 1.50 -2.00
N SER A 132 -23.27 1.25 -1.66
CA SER A 132 -22.70 1.67 -0.37
C SER A 132 -22.58 3.19 -0.27
N LEU A 133 -22.27 3.86 -1.38
CA LEU A 133 -22.16 5.33 -1.44
C LEU A 133 -23.53 6.00 -1.37
N GLU A 134 -24.55 5.44 -2.02
CA GLU A 134 -25.93 5.93 -1.98
C GLU A 134 -26.52 5.87 -0.57
N GLN A 135 -26.20 4.81 0.18
CA GLN A 135 -26.65 4.61 1.56
C GLN A 135 -25.87 5.44 2.59
N ALA A 136 -24.68 5.96 2.23
CA ALA A 136 -23.85 6.75 3.12
C ALA A 136 -24.51 8.11 3.45
N SER A 137 -24.25 8.63 4.66
CA SER A 137 -24.63 9.99 5.05
C SER A 137 -23.96 11.03 4.13
N ALA A 138 -24.46 12.27 4.13
CA ALA A 138 -23.81 13.37 3.40
C ALA A 138 -22.36 13.56 3.87
N ARG A 139 -22.12 13.47 5.20
CA ARG A 139 -20.79 13.52 5.79
C ARG A 139 -19.92 12.34 5.35
N GLY A 140 -20.47 11.11 5.38
CA GLY A 140 -19.76 9.91 4.91
C GLY A 140 -19.32 10.02 3.45
N ARG A 141 -20.18 10.57 2.58
CA ARG A 141 -19.79 10.84 1.17
C ARG A 141 -18.69 11.89 1.05
N SER A 142 -18.73 12.97 1.85
CA SER A 142 -17.66 13.99 1.86
C SER A 142 -16.32 13.40 2.36
N LEU A 143 -16.35 12.53 3.37
CA LEU A 143 -15.17 11.81 3.84
C LEU A 143 -14.63 10.85 2.76
N TYR A 144 -15.51 10.11 2.10
CA TYR A 144 -15.14 9.25 0.96
C TYR A 144 -14.48 10.02 -0.18
N GLU A 145 -14.95 11.22 -0.49
CA GLU A 145 -14.34 12.06 -1.51
C GLU A 145 -12.88 12.37 -1.17
N PHE A 146 -12.57 12.62 0.11
CA PHE A 146 -11.19 12.76 0.55
C PHE A 146 -10.41 11.45 0.46
N THR A 147 -10.90 10.35 1.03
CA THR A 147 -10.16 9.08 1.12
C THR A 147 -9.94 8.46 -0.25
N SER A 148 -10.91 8.54 -1.16
CA SER A 148 -10.77 8.05 -2.53
C SER A 148 -9.86 8.94 -3.40
N ASN A 149 -9.57 10.19 -2.99
CA ASN A 149 -8.60 11.09 -3.63
C ASN A 149 -7.30 11.24 -2.83
N ALA A 150 -7.15 10.57 -1.70
CA ALA A 150 -5.89 10.55 -0.97
C ALA A 150 -4.73 10.09 -1.86
N SER A 151 -3.52 10.54 -1.56
CA SER A 151 -2.33 10.25 -2.39
C SER A 151 -2.11 8.75 -2.59
N SER A 152 -2.39 7.93 -1.57
CA SER A 152 -2.36 6.47 -1.65
C SER A 152 -3.36 5.91 -2.66
N SER A 153 -4.61 6.41 -2.67
CA SER A 153 -5.66 5.99 -3.60
C SER A 153 -5.34 6.40 -5.04
N VAL A 154 -4.77 7.61 -5.23
CA VAL A 154 -4.28 8.07 -6.55
C VAL A 154 -3.18 7.13 -7.07
N ALA A 155 -2.21 6.76 -6.21
CA ALA A 155 -1.13 5.85 -6.58
C ALA A 155 -1.65 4.43 -6.94
N VAL A 156 -2.67 3.93 -6.26
CA VAL A 156 -3.28 2.62 -6.61
C VAL A 156 -4.00 2.67 -7.96
N ARG A 157 -4.64 3.78 -8.31
CA ARG A 157 -5.21 3.97 -9.66
C ARG A 157 -4.12 4.04 -10.73
N GLU A 158 -3.05 4.79 -10.49
CA GLU A 158 -1.86 4.82 -11.37
C GLU A 158 -1.27 3.42 -11.54
N ARG A 159 -1.15 2.66 -10.44
CA ARG A 159 -0.65 1.28 -10.45
C ARG A 159 -1.48 0.39 -11.39
N ARG A 160 -2.82 0.45 -11.31
CA ARG A 160 -3.69 -0.27 -12.23
C ARG A 160 -3.40 0.10 -13.69
N ASP A 161 -3.28 1.39 -13.98
CA ASP A 161 -3.04 1.87 -15.34
C ASP A 161 -1.64 1.50 -15.86
N ILE A 162 -0.63 1.39 -14.98
CA ILE A 162 0.70 0.84 -15.30
C ILE A 162 0.59 -0.65 -15.67
N LEU A 163 -0.13 -1.43 -14.87
CA LEU A 163 -0.32 -2.86 -15.14
C LEU A 163 -1.03 -3.11 -16.46
N THR A 164 -2.10 -2.37 -16.75
CA THR A 164 -2.79 -2.41 -18.06
C THR A 164 -1.81 -2.19 -19.20
N ARG A 165 -0.98 -1.11 -19.13
CA ARG A 165 0.02 -0.84 -20.17
C ARG A 165 1.05 -1.95 -20.30
N GLN A 166 1.53 -2.53 -19.20
CA GLN A 166 2.50 -3.63 -19.26
C GLN A 166 1.91 -4.88 -19.93
N VAL A 167 0.65 -5.20 -19.68
CA VAL A 167 -0.04 -6.29 -20.38
C VAL A 167 -0.12 -6.01 -21.88
N ASP A 168 -0.56 -4.81 -22.27
CA ASP A 168 -0.71 -4.43 -23.67
C ASP A 168 0.64 -4.39 -24.40
N GLU A 169 1.70 -3.85 -23.80
CA GLU A 169 3.06 -3.78 -24.34
C GLU A 169 3.68 -5.17 -24.55
N ILE A 170 3.57 -6.06 -23.57
CA ILE A 170 4.07 -7.44 -23.69
C ILE A 170 3.32 -8.17 -24.78
N THR A 171 2.00 -8.03 -24.83
CA THR A 171 1.17 -8.66 -25.87
C THR A 171 1.56 -8.12 -27.26
N ALA A 172 1.75 -6.82 -27.41
CA ALA A 172 2.18 -6.23 -28.68
C ALA A 172 3.54 -6.77 -29.13
N SER A 173 4.46 -7.05 -28.19
CA SER A 173 5.80 -7.57 -28.50
C SER A 173 5.82 -9.07 -28.81
N ARG A 174 4.89 -9.86 -28.27
CA ARG A 174 4.81 -11.32 -28.42
C ARG A 174 3.76 -11.78 -29.43
N GLY A 175 2.90 -10.87 -29.87
CA GLY A 175 1.76 -11.20 -30.71
C GLY A 175 0.73 -12.07 -29.95
N SER A 176 -0.03 -12.86 -30.70
CA SER A 176 -1.09 -13.72 -30.15
C SER A 176 -0.63 -14.89 -29.26
N ASP A 177 0.67 -15.04 -29.03
CA ASP A 177 1.25 -16.09 -28.17
C ASP A 177 1.55 -15.62 -26.75
N ALA A 178 1.23 -14.37 -26.41
CA ALA A 178 1.48 -13.80 -25.09
C ALA A 178 0.73 -14.54 -23.96
N GLU A 179 1.44 -14.92 -22.93
CA GLU A 179 0.90 -15.57 -21.72
C GLU A 179 1.22 -14.73 -20.49
N VAL A 180 0.20 -14.40 -19.72
CA VAL A 180 0.25 -13.51 -18.55
C VAL A 180 -0.14 -14.27 -17.29
N LEU A 181 0.55 -14.00 -16.17
CA LEU A 181 0.21 -14.47 -14.84
C LEU A 181 0.06 -13.29 -13.88
N THR A 182 -1.09 -13.18 -13.25
CA THR A 182 -1.32 -12.27 -12.11
C THR A 182 -1.38 -13.06 -10.83
N ILE A 183 -0.60 -12.65 -9.82
CA ILE A 183 -0.61 -13.25 -8.48
C ILE A 183 -1.28 -12.28 -7.50
N ALA A 184 -2.24 -12.75 -6.71
CA ALA A 184 -3.16 -11.96 -5.91
C ALA A 184 -3.95 -10.98 -6.81
N ALA A 185 -4.70 -11.57 -7.74
CA ALA A 185 -5.35 -10.85 -8.84
C ALA A 185 -6.51 -9.96 -8.38
N GLY A 186 -7.11 -10.24 -7.23
CA GLY A 186 -8.31 -9.53 -6.75
C GLY A 186 -9.45 -9.66 -7.76
N HIS A 187 -10.07 -8.54 -8.13
CA HIS A 187 -11.09 -8.49 -9.18
C HIS A 187 -10.52 -8.28 -10.59
N LEU A 188 -9.20 -8.23 -10.75
CA LEU A 188 -8.50 -8.05 -12.03
C LEU A 188 -8.94 -6.78 -12.80
N ARG A 189 -9.08 -5.64 -12.10
CA ARG A 189 -9.62 -4.39 -12.67
C ARG A 189 -8.72 -3.74 -13.74
N GLU A 190 -7.47 -4.10 -13.83
CA GLU A 190 -6.58 -3.71 -14.94
C GLU A 190 -6.98 -4.34 -16.26
N ALA A 191 -7.60 -5.52 -16.24
CA ALA A 191 -8.04 -6.22 -17.43
C ALA A 191 -9.20 -5.50 -18.15
N GLU A 192 -10.08 -4.80 -17.42
CA GLU A 192 -11.19 -4.02 -17.99
C GLU A 192 -10.71 -2.98 -19.02
N LYS A 193 -9.49 -2.47 -18.84
CA LYS A 193 -8.90 -1.41 -19.66
C LYS A 193 -7.90 -1.92 -20.69
N SER A 194 -7.59 -3.23 -20.69
CA SER A 194 -6.60 -3.81 -21.59
C SER A 194 -7.11 -3.88 -23.02
N ASN A 195 -6.45 -3.19 -23.93
CA ASN A 195 -6.73 -3.27 -25.36
C ASN A 195 -6.40 -4.69 -25.90
N ALA A 196 -5.37 -5.32 -25.37
CA ALA A 196 -4.98 -6.66 -25.75
C ALA A 196 -6.03 -7.71 -25.37
N LEU A 197 -6.63 -7.61 -24.18
CA LEU A 197 -7.73 -8.48 -23.78
C LEU A 197 -8.98 -8.24 -24.63
N ASN A 198 -9.38 -6.99 -24.77
CA ASN A 198 -10.59 -6.60 -25.55
C ASN A 198 -10.43 -6.96 -27.05
N GLY A 199 -9.23 -6.92 -27.58
CA GLY A 199 -8.88 -7.32 -28.95
C GLY A 199 -8.68 -8.83 -29.13
N GLY A 200 -8.77 -9.64 -28.07
CA GLY A 200 -8.59 -11.10 -28.12
C GLY A 200 -7.18 -11.52 -28.55
N THR A 201 -6.17 -10.70 -28.29
CA THR A 201 -4.79 -10.95 -28.73
C THR A 201 -3.90 -11.63 -27.68
N ILE A 202 -4.42 -11.89 -26.47
CA ILE A 202 -3.73 -12.64 -25.40
C ILE A 202 -4.07 -14.12 -25.54
N LYS A 203 -3.06 -14.97 -25.59
CA LYS A 203 -3.25 -16.41 -25.64
C LYS A 203 -3.85 -16.97 -24.35
N ARG A 204 -3.31 -16.54 -23.21
CA ARG A 204 -3.71 -17.01 -21.90
C ARG A 204 -3.37 -15.98 -20.82
N TRP A 205 -4.32 -15.70 -19.94
CA TRP A 205 -4.13 -14.87 -18.77
C TRP A 205 -4.56 -15.62 -17.51
N VAL A 206 -3.61 -16.18 -16.77
CA VAL A 206 -3.88 -16.84 -15.50
C VAL A 206 -3.98 -15.78 -14.39
N ALA A 207 -5.15 -15.71 -13.74
CA ALA A 207 -5.42 -14.80 -12.64
C ALA A 207 -5.59 -15.62 -11.36
N LEU A 208 -4.54 -15.64 -10.53
CA LEU A 208 -4.50 -16.43 -9.29
C LEU A 208 -4.87 -15.56 -8.09
N ASP A 209 -5.87 -15.99 -7.32
CA ASP A 209 -6.22 -15.37 -6.05
C ASP A 209 -6.58 -16.42 -4.99
N GLN A 210 -6.32 -16.10 -3.72
CA GLN A 210 -6.68 -16.98 -2.60
C GLN A 210 -8.13 -16.81 -2.14
N ASP A 211 -8.75 -15.65 -2.44
CA ASP A 211 -10.11 -15.31 -2.04
C ASP A 211 -11.13 -15.91 -3.04
N PRO A 212 -11.96 -16.87 -2.60
CA PRO A 212 -12.94 -17.49 -3.48
C PRO A 212 -13.98 -16.49 -4.04
N LEU A 213 -14.25 -15.38 -3.34
CA LEU A 213 -15.16 -14.34 -3.84
C LEU A 213 -14.52 -13.56 -4.99
N SER A 214 -13.23 -13.30 -4.92
CA SER A 214 -12.46 -12.67 -6.00
C SER A 214 -12.41 -13.60 -7.23
N VAL A 215 -12.16 -14.89 -7.02
CA VAL A 215 -12.15 -15.88 -8.10
C VAL A 215 -13.53 -15.98 -8.76
N ALA A 216 -14.61 -16.02 -7.97
CA ALA A 216 -15.97 -16.05 -8.50
C ALA A 216 -16.31 -14.78 -9.31
N SER A 217 -15.90 -13.61 -8.83
CA SER A 217 -16.09 -12.34 -9.55
C SER A 217 -15.37 -12.35 -10.91
N MET A 218 -14.11 -12.79 -10.95
CA MET A 218 -13.35 -12.91 -12.19
C MET A 218 -13.99 -13.90 -13.17
N HIS A 219 -14.50 -15.04 -12.68
CA HIS A 219 -15.23 -15.99 -13.53
C HIS A 219 -16.52 -15.39 -14.12
N ALA A 220 -17.26 -14.61 -13.33
CA ALA A 220 -18.48 -13.96 -13.80
C ALA A 220 -18.19 -12.89 -14.86
N GLU A 221 -17.10 -12.13 -14.68
CA GLU A 221 -16.80 -10.98 -15.53
C GLU A 221 -16.04 -11.37 -16.81
N TYR A 222 -15.07 -12.29 -16.69
CA TYR A 222 -14.19 -12.68 -17.80
C TYR A 222 -14.50 -14.08 -18.37
N GLY A 223 -15.59 -14.70 -17.96
CA GLY A 223 -16.02 -16.01 -18.50
C GLY A 223 -16.18 -15.96 -20.01
N GLY A 224 -15.52 -16.89 -20.73
CA GLY A 224 -15.51 -16.92 -22.19
C GLY A 224 -14.38 -16.13 -22.86
N SER A 225 -13.53 -15.41 -22.08
CA SER A 225 -12.29 -14.80 -22.55
C SER A 225 -11.08 -15.73 -22.35
N CYS A 226 -9.87 -15.23 -22.64
CA CYS A 226 -8.62 -15.94 -22.37
C CYS A 226 -8.22 -15.95 -20.89
N VAL A 227 -8.96 -15.27 -20.01
CA VAL A 227 -8.69 -15.19 -18.58
C VAL A 227 -9.08 -16.49 -17.88
N GLN A 228 -8.14 -17.06 -17.18
CA GLN A 228 -8.29 -18.28 -16.37
C GLN A 228 -8.20 -17.90 -14.88
N ALA A 229 -9.33 -17.58 -14.27
CA ALA A 229 -9.41 -17.33 -12.84
C ALA A 229 -9.16 -18.63 -12.06
N MET A 230 -8.22 -18.58 -11.12
CA MET A 230 -7.78 -19.77 -10.37
C MET A 230 -7.69 -19.48 -8.88
N GLY A 231 -8.31 -20.32 -8.04
CA GLY A 231 -8.06 -20.34 -6.61
C GLY A 231 -6.65 -20.83 -6.28
N GLY A 232 -5.95 -20.14 -5.40
CA GLY A 232 -4.63 -20.58 -4.92
C GLY A 232 -3.89 -19.51 -4.12
N SER A 233 -3.05 -19.99 -3.19
CA SER A 233 -2.28 -19.15 -2.30
C SER A 233 -0.82 -19.01 -2.73
N VAL A 234 -0.14 -17.98 -2.23
CA VAL A 234 1.31 -17.82 -2.37
C VAL A 234 2.05 -19.04 -1.82
N LEU A 235 1.58 -19.63 -0.74
CA LEU A 235 2.19 -20.81 -0.15
C LEU A 235 2.21 -22.01 -1.11
N GLU A 236 1.17 -22.20 -1.92
CA GLU A 236 1.13 -23.28 -2.92
C GLU A 236 2.14 -23.05 -4.04
N ILE A 237 2.38 -21.79 -4.43
CA ILE A 237 3.47 -21.46 -5.36
C ILE A 237 4.82 -21.79 -4.72
N LEU A 238 5.08 -21.29 -3.50
CA LEU A 238 6.36 -21.45 -2.80
C LEU A 238 6.71 -22.90 -2.47
N THR A 239 5.70 -23.77 -2.31
CA THR A 239 5.89 -25.20 -2.03
C THR A 239 5.89 -26.07 -3.29
N GLY A 240 5.73 -25.49 -4.48
CA GLY A 240 5.64 -26.22 -5.74
C GLY A 240 4.38 -27.09 -5.89
N ARG A 241 3.39 -26.91 -5.01
CA ARG A 241 2.11 -27.65 -5.10
C ARG A 241 1.27 -27.22 -6.29
N LYS A 242 1.52 -26.02 -6.80
CA LYS A 242 0.83 -25.46 -7.97
C LYS A 242 1.82 -25.16 -9.07
N THR A 243 1.70 -25.88 -10.18
CA THR A 243 2.50 -25.68 -11.39
C THR A 243 1.67 -24.88 -12.39
N LEU A 244 2.14 -23.70 -12.74
CA LEU A 244 1.38 -22.76 -13.59
C LEU A 244 1.92 -22.68 -15.04
N GLY A 245 3.13 -23.13 -15.27
CA GLY A 245 3.82 -23.06 -16.57
C GLY A 245 4.77 -21.87 -16.67
N GLN A 246 5.04 -21.40 -17.88
CA GLN A 246 5.90 -20.27 -18.16
C GLN A 246 5.11 -19.12 -18.79
N PHE A 247 5.57 -17.88 -18.54
CA PHE A 247 4.84 -16.67 -18.90
C PHE A 247 5.76 -15.62 -19.52
N ASP A 248 5.19 -14.77 -20.34
CA ASP A 248 5.84 -13.58 -20.89
C ASP A 248 5.78 -12.41 -19.94
N LEU A 249 4.70 -12.30 -19.16
CA LEU A 249 4.55 -11.34 -18.06
C LEU A 249 4.03 -12.03 -16.82
N ILE A 250 4.70 -11.79 -15.70
CA ILE A 250 4.19 -12.12 -14.36
C ILE A 250 4.13 -10.83 -13.56
N TYR A 251 3.04 -10.61 -12.82
CA TYR A 251 3.01 -9.48 -11.89
C TYR A 251 2.27 -9.78 -10.59
N ALA A 252 2.65 -9.03 -9.53
CA ALA A 252 2.07 -9.09 -8.20
C ALA A 252 2.03 -7.67 -7.60
N ALA A 253 0.90 -6.97 -7.72
CA ALA A 253 0.86 -5.54 -7.48
C ALA A 253 0.32 -5.11 -6.10
N GLY A 254 -0.40 -5.96 -5.38
CA GLY A 254 -0.98 -5.65 -4.07
C GLY A 254 -0.60 -6.65 -2.98
N LEU A 255 0.42 -7.46 -3.22
CA LEU A 255 0.79 -8.58 -2.38
C LEU A 255 2.03 -8.31 -1.53
N TYR A 256 3.03 -7.63 -2.10
CA TYR A 256 4.34 -7.45 -1.47
C TYR A 256 4.25 -6.60 -0.21
N ASP A 257 3.25 -5.73 -0.10
CA ASP A 257 2.92 -4.94 1.09
C ASP A 257 2.69 -5.79 2.37
N TYR A 258 2.44 -7.09 2.21
CA TYR A 258 2.16 -8.03 3.30
C TYR A 258 3.24 -9.10 3.49
N LEU A 259 4.24 -9.17 2.62
CA LEU A 259 5.26 -10.22 2.66
C LEU A 259 6.48 -9.77 3.45
N SER A 260 6.94 -10.59 4.40
CA SER A 260 8.25 -10.38 5.01
C SER A 260 9.35 -10.41 3.93
N PHE A 261 10.49 -9.79 4.20
CA PHE A 261 11.63 -9.73 3.25
C PHE A 261 11.98 -11.13 2.70
N SER A 262 12.10 -12.12 3.58
CA SER A 262 12.48 -13.48 3.19
C SER A 262 11.44 -14.16 2.30
N VAL A 263 10.15 -13.91 2.54
CA VAL A 263 9.05 -14.45 1.71
C VAL A 263 9.00 -13.72 0.38
N ALA A 264 9.16 -12.40 0.36
CA ALA A 264 9.23 -11.60 -0.86
C ALA A 264 10.37 -12.08 -1.78
N VAL A 265 11.58 -12.29 -1.24
CA VAL A 265 12.73 -12.85 -2.00
C VAL A 265 12.41 -14.23 -2.56
N LYS A 266 11.82 -15.13 -1.76
CA LYS A 266 11.45 -16.48 -2.22
C LYS A 266 10.42 -16.42 -3.35
N LEU A 267 9.36 -15.61 -3.20
CA LEU A 267 8.33 -15.46 -4.22
C LEU A 267 8.92 -14.89 -5.51
N THR A 268 9.72 -13.83 -5.42
CA THR A 268 10.43 -13.26 -6.57
C THR A 268 11.23 -14.32 -7.32
N ARG A 269 12.02 -15.14 -6.60
CA ARG A 269 12.80 -16.23 -7.20
C ARG A 269 11.92 -17.25 -7.94
N HIS A 270 10.78 -17.64 -7.36
CA HIS A 270 9.84 -18.54 -8.02
C HIS A 270 9.24 -17.91 -9.29
N CYS A 271 8.85 -16.64 -9.23
CA CYS A 271 8.33 -15.91 -10.39
C CYS A 271 9.36 -15.83 -11.52
N LEU A 272 10.62 -15.52 -11.19
CA LEU A 272 11.71 -15.49 -12.18
C LEU A 272 11.95 -16.85 -12.85
N GLY A 273 11.78 -17.95 -12.11
CA GLY A 273 11.87 -19.32 -12.66
C GLY A 273 10.73 -19.67 -13.63
N MET A 274 9.60 -18.97 -13.54
CA MET A 274 8.44 -19.15 -14.44
C MET A 274 8.45 -18.19 -15.63
N LEU A 275 9.47 -17.35 -15.82
CA LEU A 275 9.57 -16.47 -16.98
C LEU A 275 10.10 -17.21 -18.19
N LYS A 276 9.48 -16.99 -19.35
CA LYS A 276 10.08 -17.32 -20.66
C LYS A 276 11.29 -16.43 -20.94
N PRO A 277 12.19 -16.79 -21.87
CA PRO A 277 13.25 -15.88 -22.33
C PRO A 277 12.65 -14.54 -22.80
N GLY A 278 13.22 -13.42 -22.35
CA GLY A 278 12.73 -12.08 -22.60
C GLY A 278 11.44 -11.71 -21.82
N GLY A 279 10.91 -12.61 -20.98
CA GLY A 279 9.74 -12.34 -20.12
C GLY A 279 10.07 -11.41 -18.98
N VAL A 280 9.03 -10.77 -18.42
CA VAL A 280 9.15 -9.74 -17.39
C VAL A 280 8.38 -10.16 -16.13
N PHE A 281 9.01 -9.99 -14.98
CA PHE A 281 8.33 -9.99 -13.68
C PHE A 281 8.26 -8.59 -13.10
N LEU A 282 7.05 -8.14 -12.75
CA LEU A 282 6.79 -6.84 -12.16
C LEU A 282 6.12 -7.00 -10.79
N PHE A 283 6.65 -6.34 -9.77
CA PHE A 283 5.99 -6.26 -8.47
C PHE A 283 6.00 -4.84 -7.93
N ALA A 284 5.04 -4.55 -7.08
CA ALA A 284 4.86 -3.23 -6.50
C ALA A 284 4.70 -3.31 -4.98
N ASN A 285 5.10 -2.24 -4.29
CA ASN A 285 4.95 -2.07 -2.85
C ASN A 285 4.67 -0.61 -2.52
N PHE A 286 3.84 -0.34 -1.53
CA PHE A 286 3.73 1.01 -0.98
C PHE A 286 5.07 1.48 -0.45
N SER A 287 5.45 2.70 -0.79
CA SER A 287 6.71 3.30 -0.34
C SER A 287 6.56 3.89 1.07
N ASP A 288 7.69 4.16 1.71
CA ASP A 288 7.75 4.86 2.99
C ASP A 288 7.51 6.38 2.89
N GLU A 289 7.24 6.87 1.67
CA GLU A 289 6.85 8.26 1.40
C GLU A 289 5.32 8.49 1.44
N VAL A 290 4.52 7.44 1.71
CA VAL A 290 3.07 7.58 1.84
C VAL A 290 2.70 8.46 3.04
N GLY A 291 2.02 9.58 2.78
CA GLY A 291 1.73 10.59 3.81
C GLY A 291 0.40 10.39 4.57
N VAL A 292 -0.34 9.32 4.29
CA VAL A 292 -1.64 9.00 4.92
C VAL A 292 -1.60 7.68 5.73
N ASP A 293 -0.41 7.13 5.94
CA ASP A 293 -0.16 5.88 6.66
C ASP A 293 -0.74 5.87 8.07
N GLY A 294 -0.64 7.00 8.80
CA GLY A 294 -1.22 7.14 10.12
C GLY A 294 -2.75 6.98 10.12
N TYR A 295 -3.45 7.54 9.13
CA TYR A 295 -4.90 7.37 8.97
C TYR A 295 -5.25 5.94 8.55
N MET A 296 -4.49 5.36 7.63
CA MET A 296 -4.68 3.98 7.20
C MET A 296 -4.56 3.00 8.38
N GLU A 297 -3.56 3.16 9.22
CA GLU A 297 -3.35 2.27 10.36
C GLU A 297 -4.32 2.52 11.52
N THR A 298 -4.75 3.76 11.74
CA THR A 298 -5.72 4.09 12.81
C THR A 298 -7.16 3.74 12.43
N PHE A 299 -7.74 4.50 11.51
CA PHE A 299 -9.19 4.44 11.23
C PHE A 299 -9.57 3.44 10.14
N MET A 300 -8.65 3.11 9.22
CA MET A 300 -8.89 2.05 8.24
C MET A 300 -8.42 0.67 8.73
N ASN A 301 -7.72 0.59 9.86
CA ASN A 301 -7.14 -0.67 10.35
C ASN A 301 -6.32 -1.40 9.26
N TRP A 302 -5.62 -0.65 8.43
CA TRP A 302 -4.90 -1.11 7.25
C TRP A 302 -3.40 -0.81 7.37
N SER A 303 -2.67 -1.76 7.92
CA SER A 303 -1.22 -1.68 8.10
C SER A 303 -0.50 -2.39 6.97
N LEU A 304 0.55 -1.77 6.45
CA LEU A 304 1.37 -2.25 5.34
C LEU A 304 2.85 -2.24 5.72
N LEU A 305 3.62 -3.13 5.11
CA LEU A 305 5.08 -3.08 5.14
C LEU A 305 5.55 -2.11 4.06
N LEU A 306 5.81 -0.88 4.48
CA LEU A 306 6.28 0.18 3.58
C LEU A 306 7.75 -0.04 3.21
N ARG A 307 8.11 0.13 1.93
CA ARG A 307 9.47 -0.13 1.42
C ARG A 307 9.98 0.99 0.53
N PRO A 308 11.15 1.57 0.82
CA PRO A 308 11.84 2.45 -0.12
C PRO A 308 12.37 1.68 -1.34
N GLU A 309 12.68 2.38 -2.42
CA GLU A 309 13.27 1.79 -3.64
C GLU A 309 14.52 0.94 -3.35
N SER A 310 15.32 1.35 -2.35
CA SER A 310 16.52 0.61 -1.95
C SER A 310 16.20 -0.79 -1.42
N GLU A 311 15.07 -0.99 -0.76
CA GLU A 311 14.63 -2.30 -0.29
C GLU A 311 14.03 -3.14 -1.42
N MET A 312 13.37 -2.51 -2.40
CA MET A 312 12.93 -3.18 -3.62
C MET A 312 14.13 -3.75 -4.40
N TRP A 313 15.21 -2.98 -4.51
CA TRP A 313 16.49 -3.46 -5.06
C TRP A 313 17.08 -4.61 -4.25
N LYS A 314 17.07 -4.55 -2.91
CA LYS A 314 17.56 -5.64 -2.06
C LYS A 314 16.80 -6.94 -2.30
N ILE A 315 15.47 -6.88 -2.44
CA ILE A 315 14.63 -8.05 -2.76
C ILE A 315 15.03 -8.61 -4.14
N SER A 316 15.12 -7.74 -5.14
CA SER A 316 15.47 -8.11 -6.51
C SER A 316 16.84 -8.78 -6.59
N ASN A 317 17.86 -8.19 -5.97
CA ASN A 317 19.23 -8.70 -5.98
C ASN A 317 19.38 -10.02 -5.19
N ALA A 318 18.66 -10.16 -4.07
CA ALA A 318 18.67 -11.38 -3.27
C ALA A 318 17.92 -12.55 -3.94
N ALA A 319 17.01 -12.26 -4.87
CA ALA A 319 16.18 -13.26 -5.52
C ALA A 319 16.87 -13.95 -6.71
N ASN A 320 17.84 -13.31 -7.34
CA ASN A 320 18.38 -13.78 -8.62
C ASN A 320 19.89 -13.57 -8.76
N ASP A 321 20.45 -14.18 -9.82
CA ASP A 321 21.76 -13.87 -10.37
C ASP A 321 21.58 -12.75 -11.41
N MET A 322 22.00 -11.53 -11.06
CA MET A 322 21.82 -10.33 -11.89
C MET A 322 22.47 -10.45 -13.28
N SER A 323 23.35 -11.44 -13.53
CA SER A 323 23.88 -11.71 -14.88
C SER A 323 22.82 -12.26 -15.85
N LYS A 324 21.68 -12.75 -15.34
CA LYS A 324 20.60 -13.37 -16.12
C LYS A 324 19.38 -12.50 -16.28
N PHE A 325 19.35 -11.35 -15.62
CA PHE A 325 18.18 -10.47 -15.59
C PHE A 325 18.61 -9.01 -15.73
N ASP A 326 17.86 -8.26 -16.50
CA ASP A 326 17.91 -6.81 -16.52
C ASP A 326 16.83 -6.28 -15.57
N GLY A 327 17.22 -5.38 -14.66
CA GLY A 327 16.36 -4.91 -13.57
C GLY A 327 16.20 -3.40 -13.55
N ALA A 328 15.00 -2.94 -13.21
CA ALA A 328 14.69 -1.55 -12.94
C ALA A 328 13.84 -1.41 -11.66
N VAL A 329 14.10 -0.36 -10.89
CA VAL A 329 13.27 0.05 -9.76
C VAL A 329 12.96 1.54 -9.92
N TRP A 330 11.71 1.92 -9.72
CA TRP A 330 11.26 3.31 -9.83
C TRP A 330 10.05 3.57 -8.93
N SER A 331 9.77 4.83 -8.64
CA SER A 331 8.58 5.27 -7.95
C SER A 331 7.51 5.75 -8.91
N GLY A 332 6.23 5.58 -8.57
CA GLY A 332 5.11 6.22 -9.24
C GLY A 332 5.16 7.75 -9.15
N ALA A 333 4.28 8.44 -9.86
CA ALA A 333 4.31 9.90 -10.03
C ALA A 333 4.27 10.67 -8.70
N ASN A 334 3.51 10.18 -7.71
CA ASN A 334 3.42 10.81 -6.39
C ASN A 334 4.28 10.11 -5.32
N ARG A 335 5.15 9.18 -5.73
CA ARG A 335 6.11 8.42 -4.91
C ARG A 335 5.50 7.55 -3.82
N ASN A 336 4.18 7.34 -3.80
CA ASN A 336 3.52 6.50 -2.79
C ASN A 336 3.64 4.99 -3.07
N VAL A 337 3.98 4.60 -4.31
CA VAL A 337 4.21 3.20 -4.68
C VAL A 337 5.54 3.09 -5.41
N ALA A 338 6.38 2.14 -4.99
CA ALA A 338 7.59 1.72 -5.65
C ALA A 338 7.35 0.45 -6.47
N TYR A 339 7.96 0.38 -7.64
CA TYR A 339 7.87 -0.73 -8.58
C TYR A 339 9.24 -1.35 -8.79
N ALA A 340 9.26 -2.65 -9.02
CA ALA A 340 10.45 -3.36 -9.49
C ALA A 340 10.09 -4.22 -10.69
N SER A 341 10.89 -4.15 -11.73
CA SER A 341 10.75 -4.96 -12.95
C SER A 341 12.04 -5.72 -13.21
N LEU A 342 11.93 -7.01 -13.49
CA LEU A 342 13.04 -7.90 -13.78
C LEU A 342 12.76 -8.63 -15.09
N ARG A 343 13.55 -8.36 -16.12
CA ARG A 343 13.44 -9.00 -17.44
C ARG A 343 14.47 -10.12 -17.54
N ARG A 344 14.03 -11.32 -17.91
CA ARG A 344 14.92 -12.44 -18.20
C ARG A 344 15.66 -12.21 -19.53
N LEU A 345 17.00 -12.28 -19.49
CA LEU A 345 17.88 -12.16 -20.66
C LEU A 345 17.85 -13.43 -21.51
#